data_a55c1f7f250c53de8b02ff5d0d6d68c8
#
_entry.id   a55c1f7f250c53de8b02ff5d0d6d68c8
#
_cell.length_a   1.000
_cell.length_b   1.000
_cell.length_c   1.000
_cell.angle_alpha   90.00
_cell.angle_beta   90.00
_cell.angle_gamma   90.00
#
_symmetry.space_group_name_H-M   'P 1'
#
loop_
_entity.id
_entity.type
_entity.pdbx_description
1 polymer ?
#
loop_
_entity_poly.entity_id
_entity_poly.type
_entity_poly.pdbx_seq_one_letter_code
_entity_poly.pdbx_strand_id
1 'polypeptide(L)'
;MKMKKLLCVSLSVLMVVSMIGCKKEAETLKFGMGVVTEVSKASSAEADANGQGKATTNVAVVTVDAAGKIVACQLDTADATVAYTGDGKAVANESFATKYELGDAYNMVAYGGAVKEWYEQADAFESVVCGKTLDEVKALVAGEGKGTEEVINAGCTITVAEFVQAIEKAYNNAVASDVTAEHTLKLGAFTEQSCKDATEEKDGSNQLETMFLAVAVDAEGKVVAASSDCVQVK
;
A
#
# COMPACT_ATOMS: atom_id res chain seq x y z
N MET A 1 75.49 -6.32 -56.22
CA MET A 1 75.11 -6.15 -54.78
C MET A 1 73.59 -6.02 -54.68
N LYS A 2 72.87 -7.10 -54.33
CA LYS A 2 71.41 -7.09 -54.18
C LYS A 2 71.06 -7.31 -52.71
N MET A 3 70.51 -6.30 -52.06
CA MET A 3 70.00 -6.36 -50.72
C MET A 3 68.67 -7.15 -50.69
N LYS A 4 68.64 -8.26 -49.98
CA LYS A 4 67.37 -9.01 -49.66
C LYS A 4 66.65 -8.31 -48.57
N LYS A 5 65.41 -7.86 -48.82
CA LYS A 5 64.47 -7.37 -47.81
C LYS A 5 63.85 -8.56 -47.08
N LEU A 6 64.08 -8.61 -45.80
CA LEU A 6 63.48 -9.57 -44.89
C LEU A 6 62.06 -9.05 -44.49
N LEU A 7 61.04 -9.78 -44.85
CA LEU A 7 59.62 -9.47 -44.52
C LEU A 7 59.29 -10.11 -43.19
N CYS A 8 59.15 -9.30 -42.14
CA CYS A 8 58.70 -9.75 -40.81
C CYS A 8 57.17 -9.78 -40.80
N VAL A 9 56.58 -10.96 -40.82
CA VAL A 9 55.15 -11.14 -40.65
C VAL A 9 54.85 -11.24 -39.14
N SER A 10 54.34 -10.18 -38.58
CA SER A 10 53.84 -10.19 -37.19
C SER A 10 52.45 -10.79 -37.17
N LEU A 11 52.34 -11.98 -36.59
CA LEU A 11 51.07 -12.67 -36.35
C LEU A 11 50.41 -12.05 -35.10
N SER A 12 49.48 -11.14 -35.29
CA SER A 12 48.65 -10.56 -34.24
C SER A 12 47.57 -11.56 -33.86
N VAL A 13 47.77 -12.28 -32.75
CA VAL A 13 46.73 -13.09 -32.13
C VAL A 13 45.74 -12.16 -31.47
N LEU A 14 44.59 -11.98 -32.10
CA LEU A 14 43.44 -11.26 -31.54
C LEU A 14 42.79 -12.16 -30.48
N MET A 15 43.13 -11.97 -29.20
CA MET A 15 42.36 -12.55 -28.09
C MET A 15 41.00 -11.89 -28.04
N VAL A 16 39.97 -12.52 -28.55
CA VAL A 16 38.57 -12.21 -28.26
C VAL A 16 38.29 -12.70 -26.85
N VAL A 17 38.43 -11.80 -25.87
CA VAL A 17 37.91 -12.03 -24.53
C VAL A 17 36.38 -11.95 -24.63
N SER A 18 35.73 -13.10 -24.77
CA SER A 18 34.29 -13.19 -24.57
C SER A 18 33.98 -12.86 -23.10
N MET A 19 33.58 -11.62 -22.84
CA MET A 19 32.95 -11.27 -21.60
C MET A 19 31.59 -12.00 -21.55
N ILE A 20 31.61 -13.22 -21.02
CA ILE A 20 30.39 -13.84 -20.52
C ILE A 20 30.01 -13.02 -19.27
N GLY A 21 29.24 -11.97 -19.49
CA GLY A 21 28.56 -11.27 -18.41
C GLY A 21 27.63 -12.28 -17.75
N CYS A 22 28.02 -12.83 -16.60
CA CYS A 22 27.06 -13.46 -15.70
C CYS A 22 26.02 -12.36 -15.40
N LYS A 23 24.85 -12.42 -16.01
CA LYS A 23 23.68 -11.74 -15.49
C LYS A 23 23.49 -12.28 -14.08
N LYS A 24 23.80 -11.48 -13.05
CA LYS A 24 23.45 -11.81 -11.69
C LYS A 24 21.94 -12.00 -11.70
N GLU A 25 21.48 -13.17 -11.37
CA GLU A 25 20.05 -13.44 -11.26
C GLU A 25 19.48 -12.45 -10.25
N ALA A 26 18.38 -11.79 -10.60
CA ALA A 26 17.76 -10.80 -9.70
C ALA A 26 17.36 -11.49 -8.39
N GLU A 27 17.67 -10.85 -7.28
CA GLU A 27 17.29 -11.38 -5.97
C GLU A 27 15.77 -11.40 -5.86
N THR A 28 15.21 -12.56 -5.50
CA THR A 28 13.79 -12.72 -5.26
C THR A 28 13.43 -12.24 -3.85
N LEU A 29 12.28 -11.58 -3.74
CA LEU A 29 11.78 -10.96 -2.53
C LEU A 29 10.60 -11.75 -1.96
N LYS A 30 10.36 -11.61 -0.66
CA LYS A 30 9.08 -12.00 -0.07
C LYS A 30 8.05 -10.92 -0.42
N PHE A 31 6.80 -11.33 -0.61
CA PHE A 31 5.66 -10.45 -0.90
C PHE A 31 4.57 -10.68 0.13
N GLY A 32 4.02 -9.62 0.72
CA GLY A 32 2.99 -9.73 1.74
C GLY A 32 2.07 -8.51 1.78
N MET A 33 0.83 -8.76 2.20
CA MET A 33 -0.20 -7.75 2.43
C MET A 33 -0.72 -7.84 3.87
N GLY A 34 -1.04 -6.68 4.45
CA GLY A 34 -1.63 -6.57 5.78
C GLY A 34 -2.78 -5.57 5.77
N VAL A 35 -3.90 -5.96 6.36
CA VAL A 35 -5.12 -5.15 6.47
C VAL A 35 -5.46 -5.00 7.94
N VAL A 36 -5.60 -3.76 8.42
CA VAL A 36 -5.95 -3.42 9.82
C VAL A 36 -7.15 -2.50 9.82
N THR A 37 -8.20 -2.91 10.54
CA THR A 37 -9.45 -2.15 10.62
C THR A 37 -9.74 -1.77 12.06
N GLU A 38 -10.17 -0.54 12.26
CA GLU A 38 -10.67 -0.03 13.54
C GLU A 38 -12.02 0.65 13.38
N VAL A 39 -12.82 0.59 14.43
CA VAL A 39 -14.08 1.34 14.51
C VAL A 39 -13.75 2.77 14.97
N SER A 40 -13.85 3.72 14.05
CA SER A 40 -13.48 5.11 14.29
C SER A 40 -14.61 5.97 14.84
N LYS A 41 -15.88 5.56 14.63
CA LYS A 41 -17.06 6.27 15.11
C LYS A 41 -18.27 5.34 15.21
N ALA A 42 -19.08 5.52 16.25
CA ALA A 42 -20.41 4.94 16.34
C ALA A 42 -21.37 5.92 17.02
N SER A 43 -22.59 6.06 16.50
CA SER A 43 -23.66 6.85 17.10
C SER A 43 -25.03 6.24 16.79
N SER A 44 -25.96 6.33 17.73
CA SER A 44 -27.36 5.96 17.50
C SER A 44 -28.06 6.97 16.59
N ALA A 45 -29.11 6.53 15.89
CA ALA A 45 -29.99 7.43 15.16
C ALA A 45 -30.91 8.17 16.15
N GLU A 46 -31.21 9.41 15.83
CA GLU A 46 -32.17 10.27 16.50
C GLU A 46 -33.18 10.83 15.49
N ALA A 47 -34.27 11.48 15.94
CA ALA A 47 -35.29 11.98 15.03
C ALA A 47 -34.76 12.89 13.93
N ASP A 48 -33.77 13.71 14.25
CA ASP A 48 -33.20 14.71 13.35
C ASP A 48 -31.73 14.41 12.93
N ALA A 49 -31.19 13.22 13.32
CA ALA A 49 -29.83 12.84 13.03
C ALA A 49 -29.67 11.35 12.70
N ASN A 50 -28.92 11.04 11.65
CA ASN A 50 -28.62 9.67 11.29
C ASN A 50 -27.73 9.00 12.33
N GLY A 51 -28.07 7.78 12.70
CA GLY A 51 -27.13 6.87 13.37
C GLY A 51 -26.08 6.41 12.35
N GLN A 52 -24.86 6.18 12.81
CA GLN A 52 -23.79 5.71 11.95
C GLN A 52 -22.78 4.85 12.68
N GLY A 53 -22.20 3.90 11.95
CA GLY A 53 -20.98 3.19 12.31
C GLY A 53 -19.94 3.46 11.24
N LYS A 54 -18.76 3.95 11.63
CA LYS A 54 -17.64 4.17 10.73
C LYS A 54 -16.47 3.27 11.12
N ALA A 55 -15.94 2.54 10.15
CA ALA A 55 -14.69 1.82 10.26
C ALA A 55 -13.66 2.41 9.28
N THR A 56 -12.43 2.52 9.74
CA THR A 56 -11.30 2.93 8.94
C THR A 56 -10.38 1.72 8.77
N THR A 57 -10.09 1.36 7.53
CA THR A 57 -9.23 0.23 7.18
C THR A 57 -7.96 0.72 6.51
N ASN A 58 -6.84 0.49 7.17
CA ASN A 58 -5.50 0.73 6.62
C ASN A 58 -4.98 -0.56 6.01
N VAL A 59 -4.44 -0.47 4.82
CA VAL A 59 -3.87 -1.59 4.08
C VAL A 59 -2.44 -1.27 3.66
N ALA A 60 -1.56 -2.24 3.79
CA ALA A 60 -0.18 -2.17 3.36
C ALA A 60 0.18 -3.38 2.49
N VAL A 61 0.98 -3.17 1.45
CA VAL A 61 1.69 -4.21 0.73
C VAL A 61 3.18 -3.93 0.80
N VAL A 62 3.97 -4.96 1.06
CA VAL A 62 5.43 -4.85 1.17
C VAL A 62 6.12 -5.95 0.39
N THR A 63 7.33 -5.62 -0.09
CA THR A 63 8.33 -6.62 -0.47
C THR A 63 9.49 -6.57 0.51
N VAL A 64 10.05 -7.74 0.85
CA VAL A 64 11.09 -7.87 1.86
C VAL A 64 12.24 -8.71 1.32
N ASP A 65 13.47 -8.21 1.47
CA ASP A 65 14.69 -8.90 1.04
C ASP A 65 15.14 -10.01 2.03
N ALA A 66 16.19 -10.73 1.68
CA ALA A 66 16.77 -11.79 2.51
C ALA A 66 17.38 -11.27 3.84
N ALA A 67 17.73 -9.98 3.90
CA ALA A 67 18.23 -9.35 5.11
C ALA A 67 17.11 -8.84 6.04
N GLY A 68 15.84 -9.00 5.64
CA GLY A 68 14.68 -8.53 6.39
C GLY A 68 14.39 -7.02 6.21
N LYS A 69 14.90 -6.41 5.15
CA LYS A 69 14.60 -5.02 4.85
C LYS A 69 13.44 -4.91 3.89
N ILE A 70 12.58 -3.93 4.10
CA ILE A 70 11.49 -3.59 3.18
C ILE A 70 12.09 -2.93 1.96
N VAL A 71 11.89 -3.52 0.77
CA VAL A 71 12.41 -3.02 -0.51
C VAL A 71 11.42 -2.06 -1.15
N ALA A 72 10.13 -2.40 -1.08
CA ALA A 72 9.03 -1.54 -1.53
C ALA A 72 7.86 -1.65 -0.56
N CYS A 73 7.13 -0.55 -0.43
CA CYS A 73 5.93 -0.43 0.39
C CYS A 73 4.90 0.38 -0.38
N GLN A 74 3.62 0.02 -0.25
CA GLN A 74 2.50 0.82 -0.72
C GLN A 74 1.38 0.78 0.31
N LEU A 75 0.73 1.92 0.55
CA LEU A 75 -0.29 2.12 1.57
C LEU A 75 -1.57 2.67 0.97
N ASP A 76 -2.69 2.29 1.53
CA ASP A 76 -3.97 2.94 1.27
C ASP A 76 -4.87 2.89 2.51
N THR A 77 -5.93 3.70 2.50
CA THR A 77 -6.94 3.70 3.55
C THR A 77 -8.34 3.80 2.95
N ALA A 78 -9.20 2.87 3.32
CA ALA A 78 -10.62 2.89 3.00
C ALA A 78 -11.45 3.25 4.25
N ASP A 79 -12.35 4.21 4.10
CA ASP A 79 -13.34 4.56 5.11
C ASP A 79 -14.69 3.92 4.74
N ALA A 80 -15.23 3.07 5.61
CA ALA A 80 -16.53 2.43 5.45
C ALA A 80 -17.52 3.03 6.45
N THR A 81 -18.61 3.63 5.97
CA THR A 81 -19.66 4.19 6.83
C THR A 81 -20.98 3.50 6.53
N VAL A 82 -21.57 2.87 7.56
CA VAL A 82 -22.94 2.41 7.55
C VAL A 82 -23.80 3.39 8.33
N ALA A 83 -24.94 3.80 7.76
CA ALA A 83 -25.80 4.80 8.42
C ALA A 83 -27.28 4.45 8.25
N TYR A 84 -28.09 4.93 9.21
CA TYR A 84 -29.53 4.80 9.26
C TYR A 84 -30.16 6.14 9.64
N THR A 85 -31.28 6.47 9.00
CA THR A 85 -32.14 7.57 9.40
C THR A 85 -32.90 7.24 10.70
N GLY A 86 -33.45 8.29 11.37
CA GLY A 86 -34.24 8.11 12.59
C GLY A 86 -35.48 7.23 12.44
N ASP A 87 -36.02 7.10 11.21
CA ASP A 87 -37.13 6.22 10.85
C ASP A 87 -36.69 4.81 10.39
N GLY A 88 -35.42 4.45 10.58
CA GLY A 88 -34.89 3.11 10.36
C GLY A 88 -34.55 2.77 8.90
N LYS A 89 -34.46 3.76 8.02
CA LYS A 89 -34.02 3.53 6.63
C LYS A 89 -32.51 3.47 6.52
N ALA A 90 -32.02 2.50 5.79
CA ALA A 90 -30.59 2.41 5.49
C ALA A 90 -30.15 3.50 4.50
N VAL A 91 -29.02 4.14 4.77
CA VAL A 91 -28.45 5.18 3.89
C VAL A 91 -27.43 4.55 2.97
N ALA A 92 -27.62 4.71 1.65
CA ALA A 92 -26.64 4.28 0.66
C ALA A 92 -25.51 5.32 0.55
N ASN A 93 -24.29 4.84 0.37
CA ASN A 93 -23.14 5.69 0.08
C ASN A 93 -23.07 6.00 -1.43
N GLU A 94 -22.63 7.21 -1.75
CA GLU A 94 -22.51 7.68 -3.15
C GLU A 94 -21.18 7.24 -3.78
N SER A 95 -20.15 7.01 -2.98
CA SER A 95 -18.80 6.63 -3.41
C SER A 95 -18.12 5.72 -2.40
N PHE A 96 -17.23 4.87 -2.90
CA PHE A 96 -16.40 3.96 -2.11
C PHE A 96 -14.90 4.12 -2.42
N ALA A 97 -14.52 5.23 -3.06
CA ALA A 97 -13.12 5.49 -3.35
C ALA A 97 -12.28 5.53 -2.07
N THR A 98 -11.11 4.93 -2.10
CA THR A 98 -10.13 5.01 -1.02
C THR A 98 -9.53 6.40 -0.92
N LYS A 99 -8.78 6.68 0.14
CA LYS A 99 -8.11 8.00 0.27
C LYS A 99 -7.07 8.22 -0.82
N TYR A 100 -6.39 7.17 -1.25
CA TYR A 100 -5.44 7.25 -2.35
C TYR A 100 -6.13 7.51 -3.69
N GLU A 101 -7.23 6.81 -3.97
CA GLU A 101 -8.04 7.00 -5.19
C GLU A 101 -8.71 8.38 -5.27
N LEU A 102 -9.07 8.96 -4.13
CA LEU A 102 -9.62 10.32 -4.07
C LEU A 102 -8.57 11.37 -4.46
N GLY A 103 -7.28 11.13 -4.21
CA GLY A 103 -6.22 12.08 -4.51
C GLY A 103 -6.52 13.48 -3.96
N ASP A 104 -6.47 14.51 -4.82
CA ASP A 104 -6.80 15.90 -4.44
C ASP A 104 -8.26 16.07 -4.00
N ALA A 105 -9.17 15.21 -4.43
CA ALA A 105 -10.59 15.28 -4.03
C ALA A 105 -10.81 14.87 -2.55
N TYR A 106 -9.81 14.28 -1.88
CA TYR A 106 -9.84 14.09 -0.44
C TYR A 106 -9.81 15.41 0.32
N ASN A 107 -9.27 16.47 -0.31
CA ASN A 107 -9.31 17.86 0.14
C ASN A 107 -8.68 18.11 1.53
N MET A 108 -7.63 17.40 1.86
CA MET A 108 -6.93 17.56 3.13
C MET A 108 -6.25 18.94 3.24
N VAL A 109 -5.72 19.43 2.15
CA VAL A 109 -5.13 20.79 2.06
C VAL A 109 -6.23 21.84 2.16
N ALA A 110 -7.29 21.73 1.36
CA ALA A 110 -8.30 22.76 1.23
C ALA A 110 -9.17 22.91 2.49
N TYR A 111 -9.54 21.81 3.14
CA TYR A 111 -10.45 21.83 4.30
C TYR A 111 -9.77 21.42 5.60
N GLY A 112 -8.70 20.63 5.55
CA GLY A 112 -7.97 20.18 6.73
C GLY A 112 -6.82 21.10 7.16
N GLY A 113 -6.45 22.07 6.33
CA GLY A 113 -5.31 22.98 6.56
C GLY A 113 -3.94 22.27 6.55
N ALA A 114 -3.87 21.07 5.96
CA ALA A 114 -2.63 20.33 5.81
C ALA A 114 -1.73 20.97 4.72
N VAL A 115 -0.44 20.70 4.78
CA VAL A 115 0.55 21.21 3.80
C VAL A 115 0.52 20.38 2.51
N LYS A 116 0.14 19.10 2.62
CA LYS A 116 0.06 18.13 1.51
C LYS A 116 -1.22 17.33 1.58
N GLU A 117 -1.68 16.81 0.45
CA GLU A 117 -2.80 15.89 0.39
C GLU A 117 -2.44 14.53 1.02
N TRP A 118 -3.45 13.73 1.34
CA TRP A 118 -3.25 12.48 2.06
C TRP A 118 -2.32 11.53 1.32
N TYR A 119 -2.52 11.34 0.02
CA TYR A 119 -1.71 10.44 -0.80
C TYR A 119 -0.24 10.89 -0.87
N GLU A 120 0.04 12.20 -0.94
CA GLU A 120 1.40 12.72 -0.93
C GLU A 120 2.11 12.46 0.40
N GLN A 121 1.35 12.44 1.51
CA GLN A 121 1.89 12.13 2.83
C GLN A 121 2.10 10.64 3.02
N ALA A 122 1.23 9.80 2.44
CA ALA A 122 1.42 8.34 2.38
C ALA A 122 2.68 7.98 1.59
N ASP A 123 2.85 8.54 0.37
CA ASP A 123 4.04 8.33 -0.46
C ASP A 123 5.33 8.76 0.26
N ALA A 124 5.28 9.87 1.01
CA ALA A 124 6.41 10.33 1.80
C ALA A 124 6.77 9.32 2.91
N PHE A 125 5.77 8.75 3.59
CA PHE A 125 6.00 7.73 4.61
C PHE A 125 6.53 6.42 4.02
N GLU A 126 5.97 5.95 2.91
CA GLU A 126 6.44 4.78 2.14
C GLU A 126 7.94 4.90 1.80
N SER A 127 8.35 6.10 1.37
CA SER A 127 9.76 6.39 1.06
C SER A 127 10.68 6.26 2.27
N VAL A 128 10.19 6.65 3.47
CA VAL A 128 10.95 6.51 4.73
C VAL A 128 11.03 5.05 5.18
N VAL A 129 10.00 4.26 4.92
CA VAL A 129 9.92 2.82 5.26
C VAL A 129 10.89 1.99 4.42
N CYS A 130 11.07 2.33 3.15
CA CYS A 130 11.97 1.59 2.25
C CYS A 130 13.42 1.59 2.76
N GLY A 131 14.05 0.41 2.72
CA GLY A 131 15.42 0.15 3.21
C GLY A 131 15.52 -0.15 4.70
N LYS A 132 14.42 -0.07 5.46
CA LYS A 132 14.37 -0.34 6.91
C LYS A 132 13.92 -1.78 7.21
N THR A 133 14.38 -2.29 8.33
CA THR A 133 13.84 -3.50 8.96
C THR A 133 12.52 -3.18 9.67
N LEU A 134 11.74 -4.21 10.03
CA LEU A 134 10.48 -4.01 10.76
C LEU A 134 10.67 -3.26 12.09
N ASP A 135 11.73 -3.55 12.84
CA ASP A 135 12.00 -2.88 14.11
C ASP A 135 12.32 -1.40 13.91
N GLU A 136 13.07 -1.05 12.85
CA GLU A 136 13.33 0.34 12.46
C GLU A 136 12.04 1.05 12.03
N VAL A 137 11.13 0.38 11.33
CA VAL A 137 9.81 0.94 10.96
C VAL A 137 8.95 1.20 12.20
N LYS A 138 8.92 0.29 13.17
CA LYS A 138 8.22 0.49 14.44
C LYS A 138 8.75 1.69 15.22
N ALA A 139 10.05 1.94 15.15
CA ALA A 139 10.69 3.08 15.79
C ALA A 139 10.36 4.43 15.12
N LEU A 140 9.71 4.44 13.95
CA LEU A 140 9.23 5.67 13.29
C LEU A 140 8.01 6.30 13.97
N VAL A 141 7.33 5.58 14.87
CA VAL A 141 6.17 6.09 15.60
C VAL A 141 6.63 6.85 16.83
N ALA A 142 6.22 8.11 16.94
CA ALA A 142 6.43 8.98 18.09
C ALA A 142 5.14 9.11 18.93
N GLY A 143 5.11 10.02 19.89
CA GLY A 143 3.96 10.28 20.76
C GLY A 143 2.67 10.57 19.98
N GLU A 144 1.54 10.09 20.51
CA GLU A 144 0.19 10.22 19.92
C GLU A 144 0.07 9.59 18.52
N GLY A 145 0.89 8.58 18.20
CA GLY A 145 0.85 7.88 16.91
C GLY A 145 1.40 8.65 15.72
N LYS A 146 2.01 9.81 15.94
CA LYS A 146 2.63 10.62 14.89
C LYS A 146 4.00 10.07 14.47
N GLY A 147 4.47 10.49 13.33
CA GLY A 147 5.83 10.18 12.88
C GLY A 147 6.90 10.89 13.68
N THR A 148 8.10 10.30 13.72
CA THR A 148 9.32 10.95 14.21
C THR A 148 9.70 12.18 13.36
N GLU A 149 10.71 12.95 13.77
CA GLU A 149 11.23 14.08 12.98
C GLU A 149 11.67 13.64 11.57
N GLU A 150 12.20 12.43 11.40
CA GLU A 150 12.55 11.85 10.10
C GLU A 150 11.33 11.80 9.19
N VAL A 151 10.21 11.29 9.69
CA VAL A 151 8.93 11.16 8.95
C VAL A 151 8.34 12.54 8.64
N ILE A 152 8.34 13.46 9.61
CA ILE A 152 7.84 14.83 9.44
C ILE A 152 8.66 15.57 8.39
N ASN A 153 9.99 15.46 8.44
CA ASN A 153 10.89 16.12 7.48
C ASN A 153 10.77 15.56 6.07
N ALA A 154 10.37 14.30 5.91
CA ALA A 154 10.04 13.71 4.62
C ALA A 154 8.72 14.26 4.05
N GLY A 155 7.88 14.85 4.88
CA GLY A 155 6.62 15.49 4.49
C GLY A 155 5.37 14.72 4.90
N CYS A 156 5.46 13.76 5.82
CA CYS A 156 4.31 13.09 6.42
C CYS A 156 4.08 13.61 7.83
N THR A 157 2.96 14.30 8.06
CA THR A 157 2.56 14.90 9.34
C THR A 157 1.29 14.28 9.94
N ILE A 158 0.66 13.36 9.21
CA ILE A 158 -0.49 12.59 9.70
C ILE A 158 -0.04 11.54 10.73
N THR A 159 -0.98 10.92 11.43
CA THR A 159 -0.72 9.76 12.28
C THR A 159 -0.26 8.58 11.42
N VAL A 160 0.79 7.87 11.88
CA VAL A 160 1.39 6.74 11.15
C VAL A 160 1.32 5.43 11.92
N ALA A 161 0.79 5.45 13.15
CA ALA A 161 0.74 4.27 14.00
C ALA A 161 -0.03 3.12 13.34
N GLU A 162 -1.18 3.40 12.73
CA GLU A 162 -2.02 2.43 12.06
C GLU A 162 -1.37 1.92 10.76
N PHE A 163 -0.64 2.79 10.06
CA PHE A 163 0.18 2.36 8.91
C PHE A 163 1.27 1.38 9.32
N VAL A 164 1.95 1.67 10.43
CA VAL A 164 2.98 0.75 10.97
C VAL A 164 2.37 -0.58 11.35
N GLN A 165 1.16 -0.62 11.92
CA GLN A 165 0.45 -1.88 12.23
C GLN A 165 0.11 -2.65 10.94
N ALA A 166 -0.36 -1.97 9.88
CA ALA A 166 -0.64 -2.61 8.60
C ALA A 166 0.65 -3.14 7.95
N ILE A 167 1.73 -2.37 7.99
CA ILE A 167 3.06 -2.80 7.52
C ILE A 167 3.58 -4.00 8.32
N GLU A 168 3.46 -3.99 9.65
CA GLU A 168 3.84 -5.12 10.49
C GLU A 168 3.08 -6.39 10.10
N LYS A 169 1.76 -6.28 9.90
CA LYS A 169 0.92 -7.40 9.44
C LYS A 169 1.35 -7.87 8.04
N ALA A 170 1.60 -6.94 7.11
CA ALA A 170 2.08 -7.25 5.77
C ALA A 170 3.45 -7.96 5.80
N TYR A 171 4.38 -7.47 6.61
CA TYR A 171 5.70 -8.05 6.80
C TYR A 171 5.63 -9.48 7.35
N ASN A 172 4.81 -9.69 8.38
CA ASN A 172 4.64 -11.01 8.99
C ASN A 172 3.92 -12.01 8.07
N ASN A 173 3.08 -11.53 7.16
CA ASN A 173 2.40 -12.32 6.14
C ASN A 173 3.26 -12.56 4.89
N ALA A 174 4.44 -11.91 4.78
CA ALA A 174 5.25 -11.97 3.58
C ALA A 174 5.85 -13.36 3.38
N VAL A 175 5.56 -13.94 2.22
CA VAL A 175 6.02 -15.26 1.79
C VAL A 175 6.96 -15.16 0.59
N ALA A 176 7.81 -16.16 0.40
CA ALA A 176 8.69 -16.26 -0.75
C ALA A 176 7.87 -16.15 -2.07
N SER A 177 8.37 -15.38 -3.02
CA SER A 177 7.73 -15.13 -4.30
C SER A 177 8.76 -14.95 -5.41
N ASP A 178 8.30 -14.86 -6.67
CA ASP A 178 9.15 -14.53 -7.82
C ASP A 178 9.31 -13.01 -8.02
N VAL A 179 8.84 -12.20 -7.05
CA VAL A 179 8.98 -10.73 -7.08
C VAL A 179 10.45 -10.35 -6.92
N THR A 180 10.88 -9.37 -7.69
CA THR A 180 12.21 -8.73 -7.61
C THR A 180 12.06 -7.23 -7.40
N ALA A 181 13.14 -6.51 -7.16
CA ALA A 181 13.13 -5.06 -7.02
C ALA A 181 12.73 -4.30 -8.32
N GLU A 182 12.67 -4.99 -9.46
CA GLU A 182 12.25 -4.40 -10.75
C GLU A 182 10.72 -4.39 -10.92
N HIS A 183 9.98 -5.16 -10.10
CA HIS A 183 8.53 -5.23 -10.18
C HIS A 183 7.87 -4.06 -9.44
N THR A 184 6.73 -3.61 -9.97
CA THR A 184 5.94 -2.53 -9.37
C THR A 184 4.82 -3.10 -8.52
N LEU A 185 4.71 -2.62 -7.28
CA LEU A 185 3.55 -2.91 -6.43
C LEU A 185 2.34 -2.09 -6.87
N LYS A 186 1.17 -2.71 -6.82
CA LYS A 186 -0.12 -2.03 -6.99
C LYS A 186 -1.10 -2.52 -5.95
N LEU A 187 -1.86 -1.59 -5.42
CA LEU A 187 -2.91 -1.83 -4.45
C LEU A 187 -4.22 -1.28 -5.00
N GLY A 188 -5.30 -2.00 -4.82
CA GLY A 188 -6.64 -1.56 -5.21
C GLY A 188 -7.68 -2.08 -4.24
N ALA A 189 -8.83 -1.41 -4.19
CA ALA A 189 -9.96 -1.80 -3.38
C ALA A 189 -11.24 -1.81 -4.21
N PHE A 190 -12.17 -2.66 -3.82
CA PHE A 190 -13.52 -2.73 -4.38
C PHE A 190 -14.51 -2.91 -3.24
N THR A 191 -15.51 -2.04 -3.15
CA THR A 191 -16.51 -2.08 -2.09
C THR A 191 -17.91 -2.26 -2.67
N GLU A 192 -18.67 -3.19 -2.09
CA GLU A 192 -20.09 -3.37 -2.35
C GLU A 192 -20.89 -2.98 -1.09
N GLN A 193 -22.07 -2.40 -1.31
CA GLN A 193 -23.02 -2.11 -0.25
C GLN A 193 -24.32 -2.84 -0.44
N SER A 194 -24.83 -3.43 0.63
CA SER A 194 -26.15 -4.05 0.71
C SER A 194 -26.99 -3.38 1.80
N CYS A 195 -28.11 -2.78 1.40
CA CYS A 195 -29.02 -2.04 2.28
C CYS A 195 -30.39 -2.72 2.34
N LYS A 196 -30.96 -2.77 3.53
CA LYS A 196 -32.38 -3.12 3.78
C LYS A 196 -32.92 -2.22 4.88
N ASP A 197 -34.04 -1.58 4.64
CA ASP A 197 -34.72 -0.76 5.63
C ASP A 197 -35.30 -1.62 6.76
N ALA A 198 -35.42 -1.03 7.93
CA ALA A 198 -36.17 -1.64 9.02
C ALA A 198 -37.67 -1.66 8.72
N THR A 199 -38.38 -2.65 9.24
CA THR A 199 -39.82 -2.75 9.22
C THR A 199 -40.36 -2.94 10.64
N GLU A 200 -41.69 -2.91 10.85
CA GLU A 200 -42.25 -3.18 12.15
C GLU A 200 -41.94 -4.59 12.70
N GLU A 201 -41.61 -5.53 11.81
CA GLU A 201 -41.35 -6.93 12.16
C GLU A 201 -39.87 -7.34 12.12
N LYS A 202 -39.00 -6.52 11.50
CA LYS A 202 -37.59 -6.88 11.24
C LYS A 202 -36.68 -5.67 11.30
N ASP A 203 -35.53 -5.87 11.91
CA ASP A 203 -34.44 -4.90 11.86
C ASP A 203 -33.93 -4.68 10.43
N GLY A 204 -33.54 -3.45 10.13
CA GLY A 204 -32.82 -3.12 8.91
C GLY A 204 -31.40 -3.72 8.89
N SER A 205 -30.79 -3.71 7.74
CA SER A 205 -29.38 -4.08 7.61
C SER A 205 -28.68 -3.15 6.62
N ASN A 206 -27.51 -2.69 6.97
CA ASN A 206 -26.62 -1.93 6.10
C ASN A 206 -25.22 -2.53 6.24
N GLN A 207 -24.71 -3.08 5.15
CA GLN A 207 -23.47 -3.84 5.14
C GLN A 207 -22.60 -3.33 4.01
N LEU A 208 -21.35 -3.06 4.32
CA LEU A 208 -20.27 -2.80 3.38
C LEU A 208 -19.30 -3.98 3.40
N GLU A 209 -18.93 -4.45 2.23
CA GLU A 209 -17.89 -5.45 2.04
C GLU A 209 -16.81 -4.88 1.12
N THR A 210 -15.63 -4.65 1.68
CA THR A 210 -14.48 -4.10 0.95
C THR A 210 -13.44 -5.19 0.73
N MET A 211 -13.19 -5.51 -0.53
CA MET A 211 -12.12 -6.40 -0.96
C MET A 211 -10.87 -5.57 -1.31
N PHE A 212 -9.74 -5.93 -0.74
CA PHE A 212 -8.43 -5.38 -1.07
C PHE A 212 -7.64 -6.38 -1.92
N LEU A 213 -6.97 -5.88 -2.94
CA LEU A 213 -6.11 -6.65 -3.82
C LEU A 213 -4.75 -5.96 -3.94
N ALA A 214 -3.70 -6.67 -3.56
CA ALA A 214 -2.32 -6.26 -3.78
C ALA A 214 -1.69 -7.15 -4.85
N VAL A 215 -1.01 -6.56 -5.82
CA VAL A 215 -0.27 -7.27 -6.86
C VAL A 215 1.14 -6.70 -7.06
N ALA A 216 2.07 -7.55 -7.43
CA ALA A 216 3.34 -7.14 -8.03
C ALA A 216 3.28 -7.45 -9.53
N VAL A 217 3.64 -6.47 -10.35
CA VAL A 217 3.60 -6.59 -11.82
C VAL A 217 4.97 -6.31 -12.43
N ASP A 218 5.27 -7.01 -13.53
CA ASP A 218 6.46 -6.75 -14.34
C ASP A 218 6.29 -5.53 -15.26
N ALA A 219 7.31 -5.22 -16.04
CA ALA A 219 7.31 -4.08 -16.95
C ALA A 219 6.24 -4.20 -18.07
N GLU A 220 5.82 -5.40 -18.41
CA GLU A 220 4.76 -5.70 -19.38
C GLU A 220 3.35 -5.68 -18.74
N GLY A 221 3.26 -5.46 -17.42
CA GLY A 221 2.01 -5.42 -16.67
C GLY A 221 1.47 -6.81 -16.29
N LYS A 222 2.27 -7.87 -16.43
CA LYS A 222 1.89 -9.23 -16.02
C LYS A 222 2.01 -9.35 -14.50
N VAL A 223 1.02 -9.96 -13.88
CA VAL A 223 1.01 -10.24 -12.44
C VAL A 223 2.01 -11.35 -12.12
N VAL A 224 2.95 -11.04 -11.22
CA VAL A 224 3.99 -11.95 -10.72
C VAL A 224 3.60 -12.52 -9.35
N ALA A 225 2.99 -11.70 -8.51
CA ALA A 225 2.43 -12.12 -7.22
C ALA A 225 1.14 -11.36 -6.94
N ALA A 226 0.25 -11.98 -6.18
CA ALA A 226 -1.00 -11.37 -5.74
C ALA A 226 -1.37 -11.83 -4.32
N SER A 227 -2.04 -10.96 -3.57
CA SER A 227 -2.66 -11.26 -2.28
C SER A 227 -3.96 -10.48 -2.17
N SER A 228 -4.96 -11.04 -1.50
CA SER A 228 -6.24 -10.38 -1.26
C SER A 228 -6.71 -10.60 0.15
N ASP A 229 -7.48 -9.66 0.68
CA ASP A 229 -8.17 -9.74 1.97
C ASP A 229 -9.51 -9.02 1.86
N CYS A 230 -10.44 -9.29 2.76
CA CYS A 230 -11.77 -8.72 2.75
C CYS A 230 -12.16 -8.24 4.14
N VAL A 231 -12.78 -7.06 4.21
CA VAL A 231 -13.32 -6.48 5.45
C VAL A 231 -14.81 -6.24 5.28
N GLN A 232 -15.58 -6.71 6.25
CA GLN A 232 -17.02 -6.52 6.30
C GLN A 232 -17.38 -5.63 7.49
N VAL A 233 -18.13 -4.56 7.22
CA VAL A 233 -18.71 -3.64 8.21
C VAL A 233 -20.24 -3.75 8.14
N LYS A 234 -20.87 -3.98 9.29
CA LYS A 234 -22.32 -4.17 9.38
C LYS A 234 -22.90 -3.47 10.58
#